data_e1f2a28e56dce9bef9fb2ebab7d39cfd
#
_entry.id   e1f2a28e56dce9bef9fb2ebab7d39cfd
#
_cell.length_a   1.000
_cell.length_b   1.000
_cell.length_c   1.000
_cell.angle_alpha   90.00
_cell.angle_beta   90.00
_cell.angle_gamma   90.00
#
_symmetry.space_group_name_H-M   'P 1'
#
loop_
_entity.id
_entity.type
_entity.pdbx_description
1 polymer ?
#
loop_
_entity_poly.entity_id
_entity_poly.type
_entity_poly.pdbx_seq_one_letter_code
_entity_poly.pdbx_strand_id
1 'polypeptide(L)'
;GTASEMTRFCIITNTDTHVKMAIVDWRCTPLIAIDDPKLMLAKPAGLTAATGMDALTHAVEAYVSTAANPITDACAEKAITMISEWLSPAVANGDNLEARDAMSYAQYLAGMAFNNASLGYVHAMAHQLGGFYNLPHGVCNAILLPHVCEFNLIACPERYAKIAQLMGVNTEGLTVTXXXS
;
A
#
# COMPACT_ATOMS: atom_id res chain seq x y z
N GLY A 1 2.37 -1.51 9.28
CA GLY A 1 0.95 -1.70 9.35
C GLY A 1 0.27 -1.55 8.01
N THR A 2 -1.07 -1.59 8.05
CA THR A 2 -1.93 -1.58 6.86
C THR A 2 -2.91 -0.40 6.89
N ALA A 3 -2.71 0.54 7.82
CA ALA A 3 -3.53 1.73 8.04
C ALA A 3 -4.98 1.41 8.47
N SER A 4 -5.24 0.19 8.93
CA SER A 4 -6.58 -0.17 9.39
C SER A 4 -7.03 0.66 10.60
N GLU A 5 -6.07 1.22 11.36
CA GLU A 5 -6.31 2.03 12.55
C GLU A 5 -6.86 3.43 12.23
N MET A 6 -6.87 3.82 10.94
CA MET A 6 -7.25 5.21 10.62
C MET A 6 -8.22 5.32 9.44
N THR A 7 -8.69 4.20 8.89
CA THR A 7 -9.54 4.24 7.69
C THR A 7 -11.01 3.97 8.02
N ARG A 8 -11.89 4.30 7.06
CA ARG A 8 -13.33 4.04 7.13
C ARG A 8 -13.71 2.66 6.60
N PHE A 9 -12.71 1.82 6.29
CA PHE A 9 -12.92 0.47 5.74
C PHE A 9 -12.86 -0.56 6.86
N CYS A 10 -13.83 -1.46 6.90
CA CYS A 10 -13.86 -2.58 7.83
C CYS A 10 -14.12 -3.84 7.00
N ILE A 11 -13.15 -4.77 7.00
CA ILE A 11 -13.25 -5.99 6.19
C ILE A 11 -13.62 -7.15 7.10
N ILE A 12 -14.75 -7.79 6.83
CA ILE A 12 -15.26 -8.93 7.59
C ILE A 12 -15.34 -10.13 6.65
N THR A 13 -14.78 -11.26 7.07
CA THR A 13 -14.87 -12.50 6.30
C THR A 13 -16.08 -13.32 6.79
N ASN A 14 -16.98 -13.61 5.88
CA ASN A 14 -18.04 -14.57 6.14
C ASN A 14 -17.43 -15.97 6.06
N THR A 15 -17.36 -16.66 7.18
CA THR A 15 -16.68 -17.96 7.27
C THR A 15 -17.44 -19.10 6.57
N ASP A 16 -18.75 -18.93 6.36
CA ASP A 16 -19.56 -19.96 5.69
C ASP A 16 -19.39 -19.91 4.18
N THR A 17 -19.24 -18.71 3.63
CA THR A 17 -19.14 -18.51 2.18
C THR A 17 -17.73 -18.17 1.71
N HIS A 18 -16.79 -17.94 2.63
CA HIS A 18 -15.40 -17.53 2.36
C HIS A 18 -15.33 -16.21 1.59
N VAL A 19 -16.33 -15.34 1.75
CA VAL A 19 -16.38 -14.05 1.07
C VAL A 19 -15.93 -12.94 2.03
N LYS A 20 -15.00 -12.11 1.58
CA LYS A 20 -14.58 -10.90 2.29
C LYS A 20 -15.54 -9.77 1.92
N MET A 21 -16.24 -9.28 2.92
CA MET A 21 -17.21 -8.20 2.77
C MET A 21 -16.57 -6.89 3.25
N ALA A 22 -16.61 -5.86 2.40
CA ALA A 22 -16.11 -4.55 2.76
C ALA A 22 -17.26 -3.66 3.23
N ILE A 23 -17.19 -3.25 4.49
CA ILE A 23 -18.06 -2.20 5.04
C ILE A 23 -17.31 -0.88 4.89
N VAL A 24 -17.91 0.07 4.19
CA VAL A 24 -17.27 1.36 3.93
C VAL A 24 -18.18 2.44 4.49
N ASP A 25 -17.83 2.97 5.67
CA ASP A 25 -18.67 3.93 6.36
C ASP A 25 -17.79 4.82 7.24
N TRP A 26 -18.05 6.14 7.18
CA TRP A 26 -17.26 7.10 7.97
C TRP A 26 -17.34 6.80 9.47
N ARG A 27 -18.42 6.17 9.93
CA ARG A 27 -18.60 5.80 11.34
C ARG A 27 -17.64 4.68 11.78
N CYS A 28 -17.05 3.96 10.84
CA CYS A 28 -16.00 2.97 11.14
C CYS A 28 -14.65 3.63 11.43
N THR A 29 -14.48 4.91 11.10
CA THR A 29 -13.22 5.63 11.31
C THR A 29 -13.00 5.83 12.81
N PRO A 30 -11.88 5.35 13.38
CA PRO A 30 -11.57 5.60 14.79
C PRO A 30 -11.41 7.10 15.09
N LEU A 31 -11.81 7.50 16.27
CA LEU A 31 -11.65 8.90 16.71
C LEU A 31 -10.18 9.27 16.91
N ILE A 32 -9.37 8.31 17.34
CA ILE A 32 -7.93 8.51 17.58
C ILE A 32 -7.20 7.25 17.11
N ALA A 33 -6.13 7.44 16.37
CA ALA A 33 -5.19 6.38 16.02
C ALA A 33 -3.85 6.67 16.72
N ILE A 34 -3.24 5.64 17.31
CA ILE A 34 -1.95 5.76 17.97
C ILE A 34 -0.99 4.76 17.30
N ASP A 35 0.00 5.29 16.62
CA ASP A 35 1.02 4.51 15.93
C ASP A 35 2.34 4.60 16.68
N ASP A 36 2.61 3.61 17.53
CA ASP A 36 3.85 3.53 18.29
C ASP A 36 4.78 2.51 17.60
N PRO A 37 5.89 2.96 17.01
CA PRO A 37 6.80 2.05 16.29
C PRO A 37 7.43 0.98 17.20
N LYS A 38 7.47 1.21 18.51
CA LYS A 38 7.98 0.20 19.45
C LYS A 38 7.12 -1.06 19.47
N LEU A 39 5.82 -0.92 19.20
CA LEU A 39 4.91 -2.06 19.12
C LEU A 39 5.16 -2.92 17.87
N MET A 40 5.89 -2.36 16.90
CA MET A 40 6.24 -3.07 15.66
C MET A 40 7.52 -3.92 15.79
N LEU A 41 8.33 -3.72 16.84
CA LEU A 41 9.63 -4.39 16.97
C LEU A 41 9.50 -5.92 16.96
N ALA A 42 8.43 -6.45 17.55
CA ALA A 42 8.20 -7.89 17.64
C ALA A 42 7.65 -8.51 16.33
N LYS A 43 7.34 -7.71 15.30
CA LYS A 43 6.81 -8.26 14.04
C LYS A 43 7.87 -9.07 13.31
N PRO A 44 7.57 -10.33 12.92
CA PRO A 44 8.51 -11.11 12.11
C PRO A 44 8.81 -10.47 10.75
N ALA A 45 9.98 -10.76 10.20
CA ALA A 45 10.43 -10.21 8.91
C ALA A 45 9.41 -10.46 7.78
N GLY A 46 8.85 -11.68 7.71
CA GLY A 46 7.85 -12.01 6.68
C GLY A 46 6.59 -11.15 6.78
N LEU A 47 6.11 -10.91 8.00
CA LEU A 47 4.95 -10.04 8.20
C LEU A 47 5.30 -8.57 7.91
N THR A 48 6.51 -8.15 8.29
CA THR A 48 7.00 -6.80 7.99
C THR A 48 7.02 -6.57 6.47
N ALA A 49 7.56 -7.53 5.71
CA ALA A 49 7.62 -7.45 4.25
C ALA A 49 6.21 -7.42 3.65
N ALA A 50 5.34 -8.35 4.06
CA ALA A 50 3.98 -8.45 3.51
C ALA A 50 3.17 -7.17 3.76
N THR A 51 3.18 -6.65 5.01
CA THR A 51 2.41 -5.43 5.30
C THR A 51 3.05 -4.18 4.71
N GLY A 52 4.37 -4.17 4.52
CA GLY A 52 5.05 -3.07 3.82
C GLY A 52 4.69 -3.03 2.34
N MET A 53 4.63 -4.19 1.69
CA MET A 53 4.19 -4.28 0.29
C MET A 53 2.71 -3.91 0.16
N ASP A 54 1.89 -4.26 1.16
CA ASP A 54 0.50 -3.83 1.20
C ASP A 54 0.41 -2.30 1.24
N ALA A 55 1.20 -1.66 2.12
CA ALA A 55 1.24 -0.19 2.20
C ALA A 55 1.72 0.44 0.89
N LEU A 56 2.71 -0.17 0.22
CA LEU A 56 3.16 0.31 -1.10
C LEU A 56 2.01 0.21 -2.11
N THR A 57 1.29 -0.91 -2.10
CA THR A 57 0.15 -1.11 -3.01
C THR A 57 -0.93 -0.06 -2.76
N HIS A 58 -1.24 0.22 -1.48
CA HIS A 58 -2.18 1.29 -1.13
C HIS A 58 -1.78 2.63 -1.76
N ALA A 59 -0.51 3.01 -1.60
CA ALA A 59 -0.01 4.28 -2.10
C ALA A 59 -0.03 4.34 -3.64
N VAL A 60 0.41 3.26 -4.30
CA VAL A 60 0.45 3.19 -5.77
C VAL A 60 -0.99 3.25 -6.33
N GLU A 61 -1.90 2.42 -5.81
CA GLU A 61 -3.29 2.40 -6.30
C GLU A 61 -3.98 3.74 -6.06
N ALA A 62 -3.78 4.35 -4.89
CA ALA A 62 -4.34 5.69 -4.62
C ALA A 62 -3.79 6.73 -5.59
N TYR A 63 -2.50 6.66 -5.91
CA TYR A 63 -1.85 7.63 -6.79
C TYR A 63 -2.39 7.54 -8.22
N VAL A 64 -2.67 6.32 -8.73
CA VAL A 64 -3.18 6.16 -10.11
C VAL A 64 -4.71 6.07 -10.16
N SER A 65 -5.38 6.29 -9.04
CA SER A 65 -6.84 6.25 -8.97
C SER A 65 -7.47 7.40 -9.75
N THR A 66 -8.65 7.15 -10.31
CA THR A 66 -9.46 8.21 -10.94
C THR A 66 -9.99 9.23 -9.93
N ALA A 67 -9.95 8.90 -8.63
CA ALA A 67 -10.33 9.81 -7.54
C ALA A 67 -9.14 10.55 -6.93
N ALA A 68 -7.93 10.37 -7.49
CA ALA A 68 -6.72 11.04 -7.00
C ALA A 68 -6.87 12.57 -7.10
N ASN A 69 -6.27 13.26 -6.15
CA ASN A 69 -6.32 14.71 -6.07
C ASN A 69 -5.02 15.21 -5.42
N PRO A 70 -4.72 16.51 -5.46
CA PRO A 70 -3.43 17.01 -4.95
C PRO A 70 -3.12 16.62 -3.50
N ILE A 71 -4.13 16.48 -2.66
CA ILE A 71 -3.92 16.11 -1.24
C ILE A 71 -3.52 14.63 -1.14
N THR A 72 -4.29 13.76 -1.82
CA THR A 72 -3.98 12.32 -1.81
C THR A 72 -2.67 12.03 -2.55
N ASP A 73 -2.37 12.79 -3.62
CA ASP A 73 -1.11 12.66 -4.36
C ASP A 73 0.10 12.95 -3.46
N ALA A 74 0.04 14.04 -2.68
CA ALA A 74 1.12 14.41 -1.78
C ALA A 74 1.39 13.29 -0.75
N CYS A 75 0.32 12.70 -0.19
CA CYS A 75 0.44 11.60 0.76
C CYS A 75 1.01 10.35 0.08
N ALA A 76 0.49 10.00 -1.10
CA ALA A 76 0.91 8.81 -1.83
C ALA A 76 2.38 8.90 -2.26
N GLU A 77 2.80 10.03 -2.82
CA GLU A 77 4.18 10.24 -3.26
C GLU A 77 5.15 10.10 -2.08
N LYS A 78 4.83 10.74 -0.96
CA LYS A 78 5.68 10.64 0.23
C LYS A 78 5.73 9.21 0.77
N ALA A 79 4.59 8.50 0.77
CA ALA A 79 4.53 7.10 1.21
C ALA A 79 5.40 6.21 0.32
N ILE A 80 5.30 6.33 -1.00
CA ILE A 80 6.07 5.52 -1.96
C ILE A 80 7.58 5.71 -1.69
N THR A 81 8.02 6.98 -1.59
CA THR A 81 9.43 7.29 -1.33
C THR A 81 9.90 6.64 -0.02
N MET A 82 9.15 6.83 1.05
CA MET A 82 9.55 6.32 2.37
C MET A 82 9.56 4.78 2.40
N ILE A 83 8.56 4.13 1.80
CA ILE A 83 8.52 2.66 1.76
C ILE A 83 9.72 2.11 0.98
N SER A 84 10.03 2.72 -0.18
CA SER A 84 11.16 2.30 -1.01
C SER A 84 12.49 2.41 -0.26
N GLU A 85 12.62 3.44 0.57
CA GLU A 85 13.84 3.67 1.35
C GLU A 85 13.91 2.75 2.59
N TRP A 86 12.81 2.55 3.30
CA TRP A 86 12.85 2.00 4.65
C TRP A 86 12.31 0.57 4.79
N LEU A 87 11.60 0.03 3.80
CA LEU A 87 11.05 -1.32 3.94
C LEU A 87 12.16 -2.38 4.05
N SER A 88 13.16 -2.33 3.16
CA SER A 88 14.25 -3.30 3.19
C SER A 88 15.04 -3.24 4.52
N PRO A 89 15.44 -2.07 5.03
CA PRO A 89 16.04 -1.99 6.37
C PRO A 89 15.15 -2.55 7.48
N ALA A 90 13.84 -2.28 7.46
CA ALA A 90 12.92 -2.78 8.48
C ALA A 90 12.78 -4.31 8.44
N VAL A 91 12.83 -4.89 7.23
CA VAL A 91 12.76 -6.36 7.05
C VAL A 91 14.08 -7.01 7.48
N ALA A 92 15.20 -6.40 7.08
CA ALA A 92 16.54 -6.96 7.35
C ALA A 92 16.88 -6.93 8.84
N ASN A 93 16.42 -5.90 9.56
CA ASN A 93 16.65 -5.78 11.00
C ASN A 93 15.38 -5.23 11.68
N GLY A 94 14.59 -6.15 12.22
CA GLY A 94 13.32 -5.82 12.88
C GLY A 94 13.47 -4.95 14.13
N ASP A 95 14.67 -4.88 14.71
CA ASP A 95 14.95 -4.05 15.89
C ASP A 95 15.36 -2.62 15.51
N ASN A 96 15.47 -2.31 14.22
CA ASN A 96 15.81 -0.97 13.74
C ASN A 96 14.61 -0.03 13.97
N LEU A 97 14.62 0.65 15.11
CA LEU A 97 13.49 1.52 15.51
C LEU A 97 13.27 2.67 14.52
N GLU A 98 14.36 3.21 13.94
CA GLU A 98 14.24 4.27 12.94
C GLU A 98 13.46 3.81 11.70
N ALA A 99 13.80 2.59 11.20
CA ALA A 99 13.09 2.02 10.07
C ALA A 99 11.63 1.70 10.42
N ARG A 100 11.37 1.20 11.66
CA ARG A 100 10.00 0.96 12.12
C ARG A 100 9.19 2.26 12.19
N ASP A 101 9.80 3.32 12.69
CA ASP A 101 9.15 4.64 12.78
C ASP A 101 8.83 5.19 11.38
N ALA A 102 9.81 5.14 10.47
CA ALA A 102 9.61 5.57 9.09
C ALA A 102 8.48 4.78 8.41
N MET A 103 8.45 3.45 8.61
CA MET A 103 7.39 2.60 8.03
C MET A 103 6.02 2.88 8.68
N SER A 104 5.99 3.28 9.96
CA SER A 104 4.73 3.68 10.61
C SER A 104 4.15 4.93 9.96
N TYR A 105 4.98 5.94 9.73
CA TYR A 105 4.55 7.13 8.98
C TYR A 105 4.15 6.80 7.55
N ALA A 106 4.94 5.98 6.87
CA ALA A 106 4.70 5.66 5.46
C ALA A 106 3.36 4.96 5.26
N GLN A 107 3.04 3.96 6.11
CA GLN A 107 1.77 3.25 5.99
C GLN A 107 0.59 4.16 6.34
N TYR A 108 0.76 5.08 7.30
CA TYR A 108 -0.27 6.04 7.65
C TYR A 108 -0.55 7.01 6.49
N LEU A 109 0.50 7.53 5.85
CA LEU A 109 0.38 8.37 4.66
C LEU A 109 -0.33 7.63 3.51
N ALA A 110 0.05 6.35 3.28
CA ALA A 110 -0.63 5.52 2.29
C ALA A 110 -2.12 5.37 2.63
N GLY A 111 -2.42 5.22 3.93
CA GLY A 111 -3.78 5.18 4.45
C GLY A 111 -4.57 6.44 4.15
N MET A 112 -3.96 7.61 4.41
CA MET A 112 -4.58 8.91 4.11
C MET A 112 -4.89 9.02 2.62
N ALA A 113 -3.97 8.54 1.77
CA ALA A 113 -4.15 8.58 0.32
C ALA A 113 -5.34 7.69 -0.10
N PHE A 114 -5.29 6.38 0.20
CA PHE A 114 -6.33 5.48 -0.32
C PHE A 114 -7.69 5.67 0.35
N ASN A 115 -7.72 6.08 1.61
CA ASN A 115 -8.98 6.33 2.30
C ASN A 115 -9.81 7.42 1.59
N ASN A 116 -9.14 8.30 0.84
CA ASN A 116 -9.77 9.42 0.14
C ASN A 116 -9.71 9.29 -1.40
N ALA A 117 -8.81 8.45 -1.95
CA ALA A 117 -8.70 8.22 -3.39
C ALA A 117 -9.16 6.81 -3.82
N SER A 118 -9.48 5.95 -2.85
CA SER A 118 -9.88 4.56 -3.11
C SER A 118 -8.71 3.67 -3.55
N LEU A 119 -9.02 2.43 -3.85
CA LEU A 119 -8.09 1.38 -4.29
C LEU A 119 -8.47 0.93 -5.70
N GLY A 120 -7.76 -0.05 -6.24
CA GLY A 120 -7.94 -0.50 -7.60
C GLY A 120 -8.00 -2.02 -7.77
N TYR A 121 -7.53 -2.49 -8.92
CA TYR A 121 -7.62 -3.89 -9.32
C TYR A 121 -6.76 -4.82 -8.47
N VAL A 122 -5.62 -4.34 -7.94
CA VAL A 122 -4.77 -5.20 -7.09
C VAL A 122 -5.58 -5.69 -5.89
N HIS A 123 -6.15 -4.74 -5.14
CA HIS A 123 -6.93 -5.09 -3.95
C HIS A 123 -8.20 -5.87 -4.30
N ALA A 124 -8.86 -5.52 -5.41
CA ALA A 124 -10.07 -6.24 -5.84
C ALA A 124 -9.79 -7.72 -6.09
N MET A 125 -8.65 -8.04 -6.73
CA MET A 125 -8.25 -9.43 -6.99
C MET A 125 -7.67 -10.10 -5.74
N ALA A 126 -6.84 -9.39 -4.97
CA ALA A 126 -6.21 -9.94 -3.76
C ALA A 126 -7.25 -10.36 -2.72
N HIS A 127 -8.36 -9.62 -2.60
CA HIS A 127 -9.44 -10.00 -1.68
C HIS A 127 -10.07 -11.33 -2.05
N GLN A 128 -10.21 -11.62 -3.36
CA GLN A 128 -10.75 -12.90 -3.81
C GLN A 128 -9.80 -14.06 -3.45
N LEU A 129 -8.51 -13.88 -3.73
CA LEU A 129 -7.48 -14.89 -3.39
C LEU A 129 -7.41 -15.11 -1.87
N GLY A 130 -7.39 -14.02 -1.12
CA GLY A 130 -7.33 -14.08 0.35
C GLY A 130 -8.58 -14.68 0.97
N GLY A 131 -9.76 -14.37 0.40
CA GLY A 131 -11.02 -14.90 0.91
C GLY A 131 -11.20 -16.37 0.62
N PHE A 132 -10.96 -16.77 -0.63
CA PHE A 132 -11.24 -18.15 -1.09
C PHE A 132 -10.14 -19.12 -0.65
N TYR A 133 -8.87 -18.71 -0.77
CA TYR A 133 -7.73 -19.62 -0.51
C TYR A 133 -7.00 -19.34 0.81
N ASN A 134 -7.49 -18.37 1.58
CA ASN A 134 -6.88 -17.96 2.86
C ASN A 134 -5.39 -17.58 2.71
N LEU A 135 -5.03 -16.96 1.60
CA LEU A 135 -3.66 -16.52 1.35
C LEU A 135 -3.38 -15.21 2.07
N PRO A 136 -2.14 -14.98 2.53
CA PRO A 136 -1.80 -13.72 3.20
C PRO A 136 -2.00 -12.53 2.26
N HIS A 137 -2.77 -11.55 2.71
CA HIS A 137 -3.23 -10.41 1.91
C HIS A 137 -2.08 -9.63 1.25
N GLY A 138 -1.06 -9.25 2.05
CA GLY A 138 0.07 -8.48 1.52
C GLY A 138 0.90 -9.25 0.50
N VAL A 139 0.95 -10.58 0.61
CA VAL A 139 1.63 -11.43 -0.37
C VAL A 139 0.85 -11.43 -1.69
N CYS A 140 -0.48 -11.56 -1.61
CA CYS A 140 -1.33 -11.47 -2.81
C CYS A 140 -1.14 -10.12 -3.51
N ASN A 141 -1.15 -9.03 -2.75
CA ASN A 141 -0.92 -7.69 -3.29
C ASN A 141 0.46 -7.59 -3.97
N ALA A 142 1.50 -8.09 -3.32
CA ALA A 142 2.87 -8.02 -3.85
C ALA A 142 3.01 -8.75 -5.19
N ILE A 143 2.35 -9.91 -5.32
CA ILE A 143 2.39 -10.71 -6.55
C ILE A 143 1.60 -10.02 -7.67
N LEU A 144 0.43 -9.48 -7.34
CA LEU A 144 -0.47 -8.89 -8.34
C LEU A 144 -0.04 -7.49 -8.79
N LEU A 145 0.62 -6.73 -7.90
CA LEU A 145 0.94 -5.32 -8.14
C LEU A 145 1.64 -5.08 -9.49
N PRO A 146 2.76 -5.75 -9.82
CA PRO A 146 3.44 -5.46 -11.09
C PRO A 146 2.57 -5.73 -12.32
N HIS A 147 1.78 -6.79 -12.28
CA HIS A 147 0.90 -7.14 -13.42
C HIS A 147 -0.20 -6.11 -13.63
N VAL A 148 -0.77 -5.59 -12.54
CA VAL A 148 -1.81 -4.55 -12.62
C VAL A 148 -1.19 -3.22 -13.03
N CYS A 149 0.01 -2.91 -12.55
CA CYS A 149 0.73 -1.70 -12.98
C CYS A 149 0.98 -1.73 -14.49
N GLU A 150 1.44 -2.87 -15.01
CA GLU A 150 1.66 -3.05 -16.45
C GLU A 150 0.34 -2.87 -17.24
N PHE A 151 -0.74 -3.46 -16.76
CA PHE A 151 -2.06 -3.34 -17.39
C PHE A 151 -2.54 -1.88 -17.40
N ASN A 152 -2.37 -1.17 -16.28
CA ASN A 152 -2.85 0.20 -16.12
C ASN A 152 -1.94 1.25 -16.78
N LEU A 153 -0.70 0.88 -17.11
CA LEU A 153 0.33 1.80 -17.63
C LEU A 153 -0.18 2.60 -18.82
N ILE A 154 -0.95 1.96 -19.70
CA ILE A 154 -1.47 2.59 -20.92
C ILE A 154 -2.41 3.78 -20.60
N ALA A 155 -3.05 3.76 -19.43
CA ALA A 155 -4.02 4.80 -19.06
C ALA A 155 -3.37 6.04 -18.42
N CYS A 156 -2.24 5.87 -17.74
CA CYS A 156 -1.60 6.99 -17.02
C CYS A 156 -0.08 6.80 -16.92
N PRO A 157 0.60 6.76 -18.08
CA PRO A 157 2.03 6.47 -18.12
C PRO A 157 2.90 7.47 -17.34
N GLU A 158 2.52 8.76 -17.32
CA GLU A 158 3.27 9.78 -16.57
C GLU A 158 3.23 9.52 -15.06
N ARG A 159 2.10 9.03 -14.55
CA ARG A 159 1.99 8.72 -13.13
C ARG A 159 2.88 7.52 -12.77
N TYR A 160 2.94 6.49 -13.63
CA TYR A 160 3.83 5.36 -13.40
C TYR A 160 5.31 5.73 -13.54
N ALA A 161 5.66 6.62 -14.48
CA ALA A 161 7.02 7.16 -14.57
C ALA A 161 7.40 7.90 -13.29
N LYS A 162 6.47 8.67 -12.72
CA LYS A 162 6.69 9.36 -11.45
C LYS A 162 6.87 8.37 -10.29
N ILE A 163 6.07 7.29 -10.26
CA ILE A 163 6.24 6.22 -9.25
C ILE A 163 7.66 5.64 -9.34
N ALA A 164 8.14 5.32 -10.54
CA ALA A 164 9.50 4.79 -10.72
C ALA A 164 10.56 5.73 -10.15
N GLN A 165 10.42 7.04 -10.42
CA GLN A 165 11.33 8.06 -9.87
C GLN A 165 11.28 8.08 -8.34
N LEU A 166 10.07 8.04 -7.76
CA LEU A 166 9.88 8.06 -6.30
C LEU A 166 10.48 6.81 -5.65
N MET A 167 10.52 5.70 -6.38
CA MET A 167 11.14 4.45 -5.91
C MET A 167 12.67 4.45 -6.10
N GLY A 168 13.23 5.54 -6.63
CA GLY A 168 14.68 5.69 -6.78
C GLY A 168 15.24 5.12 -8.09
N VAL A 169 14.37 4.78 -9.04
CA VAL A 169 14.81 4.29 -10.35
C VAL A 169 15.33 5.47 -11.16
N ASN A 170 16.52 5.32 -11.75
CA ASN A 170 17.06 6.35 -12.65
C ASN A 170 16.31 6.29 -13.99
N THR A 171 15.47 7.28 -14.23
CA THR A 171 14.66 7.39 -15.45
C THR A 171 15.27 8.33 -16.49
N GLU A 172 16.48 8.85 -16.24
CA GLU A 172 17.13 9.81 -17.12
C GLU A 172 17.40 9.19 -18.51
N GLY A 173 16.92 9.85 -19.54
CA GLY A 173 17.09 9.38 -20.92
C GLY A 173 16.10 8.30 -21.36
N LEU A 174 15.23 7.85 -20.46
CA LEU A 174 14.21 6.86 -20.81
C LEU A 174 12.92 7.54 -21.29
N THR A 175 12.21 6.86 -22.18
CA THR A 175 10.84 7.30 -22.53
C THR A 175 9.93 6.97 -21.35
N VAL A 176 8.77 7.60 -21.32
CA VAL A 176 7.78 7.38 -20.26
C VAL A 176 7.41 5.88 -20.16
N THR A 177 7.34 5.21 -21.25
CA THR A 177 7.06 3.77 -21.31
C THR A 177 8.18 2.93 -20.70
N UNK A 178 9.31 3.32 -20.91
CA UNK A 178 10.46 2.68 -20.43
C UNK A 178 10.70 2.93 -18.97
N UNK A 179 10.21 3.76 -18.57
CA UNK A 179 10.33 4.09 -17.23
C UNK A 179 9.37 3.33 -16.34
N UNK A 180 8.59 2.79 -16.92
CA UNK A 180 7.57 2.06 -16.29
C UNK A 180 7.78 0.59 -16.35
N SER A 181 8.72 0.17 -16.98
CA SER A 181 9.05 -1.22 -17.05
C SER A 181 10.18 -1.60 -16.08
#